data_730b0a4895cb8644bfd7b49ed73e36b4
#
_entry.id   730b0a4895cb8644bfd7b49ed73e36b4
#
_cell.length_a   1.000
_cell.length_b   1.000
_cell.length_c   1.000
_cell.angle_alpha   90.00
_cell.angle_beta   90.00
_cell.angle_gamma   90.00
#
_symmetry.space_group_name_H-M   'P 1'
#
loop_
_entity.id
_entity.type
_entity.pdbx_description
1 polymer ?
#
loop_
_entity_poly.entity_id
_entity_poly.type
_entity_poly.pdbx_seq_one_letter_code
_entity_poly.pdbx_strand_id
1 'polypeptide(L)'
;VKKYILLNCKRLVSFLKILVSLVFIQSIANYANAKIVSSVKPIGFIAEAIASGVTDTDILLPDGASPHTYNLKPSDLAKLKSAELVIWVGEDMEAFMPTILKSIDNQNQIELMTIPEIKVLLRTSHDVHEHEEHHSADMTAQDHHGEYDEHIWLSPNIAKIIAQSIHDRLITLYPDKSVLVDENLREFNVKLAEIEQNIAKKLITVQNRGYFVFHDAYGYFEARFGLKRLGSFTINPAVQPGVQKVYAIQQELKEHKAVCVFHEPQFSPAVIEKLVDGTDVRIGELNPLGTGIALSKDAYSQFLLKLTQQLLDCLDRN
;
A
#
# COMPACT_ATOMS: atom_id res chain seq x y z
N VAL A 1 31.11 36.72 57.33
CA VAL A 1 30.05 37.05 56.36
C VAL A 1 30.45 36.55 54.94
N LYS A 2 31.65 36.86 54.41
CA LYS A 2 32.07 36.42 53.02
C LYS A 2 32.08 34.89 52.80
N LYS A 3 32.39 34.08 53.81
CA LYS A 3 32.47 32.62 53.71
C LYS A 3 31.11 31.97 53.61
N TYR A 4 30.07 32.54 54.22
CA TYR A 4 28.68 32.08 54.16
C TYR A 4 28.02 32.38 52.82
N ILE A 5 28.34 33.52 52.22
CA ILE A 5 27.79 33.89 50.88
C ILE A 5 28.38 33.00 49.80
N LEU A 6 29.65 32.61 49.83
CA LEU A 6 30.28 31.70 48.87
C LEU A 6 29.75 30.24 48.96
N LEU A 7 29.40 29.78 50.19
CA LEU A 7 28.85 28.43 50.36
C LEU A 7 27.42 28.32 49.79
N ASN A 8 26.61 29.36 50.00
CA ASN A 8 25.26 29.41 49.48
C ASN A 8 25.22 29.54 47.93
N CYS A 9 26.17 30.30 47.36
CA CYS A 9 26.26 30.43 45.91
C CYS A 9 26.66 29.10 45.23
N LYS A 10 27.60 28.35 45.82
CA LYS A 10 27.96 27.00 45.32
C LYS A 10 26.83 25.98 45.42
N ARG A 11 26.03 26.03 46.47
CA ARG A 11 24.85 25.19 46.62
C ARG A 11 23.76 25.53 45.61
N LEU A 12 23.53 26.84 45.36
CA LEU A 12 22.56 27.31 44.39
C LEU A 12 22.93 26.87 42.96
N VAL A 13 24.22 27.00 42.60
CA VAL A 13 24.73 26.57 41.29
C VAL A 13 24.66 25.05 41.12
N SER A 14 24.87 24.29 42.22
CA SER A 14 24.75 22.83 42.18
C SER A 14 23.28 22.37 42.02
N PHE A 15 22.35 23.03 42.71
CA PHE A 15 20.91 22.79 42.56
C PHE A 15 20.43 23.15 41.16
N LEU A 16 20.89 24.25 40.58
CA LEU A 16 20.56 24.66 39.23
C LEU A 16 21.07 23.68 38.17
N LYS A 17 22.27 23.12 38.37
CA LYS A 17 22.81 22.06 37.48
C LYS A 17 22.00 20.75 37.55
N ILE A 18 21.54 20.37 38.74
CA ILE A 18 20.70 19.19 38.96
C ILE A 18 19.30 19.40 38.31
N LEU A 19 18.74 20.61 38.46
CA LEU A 19 17.45 20.94 37.85
C LEU A 19 17.52 20.97 36.31
N VAL A 20 18.60 21.53 35.76
CA VAL A 20 18.83 21.52 34.29
C VAL A 20 19.08 20.10 33.76
N SER A 21 19.79 19.25 34.52
CA SER A 21 19.97 17.84 34.16
C SER A 21 18.66 17.05 34.20
N LEU A 22 17.78 17.32 35.19
CA LEU A 22 16.45 16.67 35.27
C LEU A 22 15.52 17.11 34.14
N VAL A 23 15.57 18.38 33.73
CA VAL A 23 14.80 18.87 32.57
C VAL A 23 15.33 18.28 31.25
N PHE A 24 16.66 18.08 31.13
CA PHE A 24 17.28 17.46 29.97
C PHE A 24 16.98 15.95 29.86
N ILE A 25 16.79 15.25 30.99
CA ILE A 25 16.44 13.82 31.00
C ILE A 25 14.95 13.60 30.61
N GLN A 26 14.09 14.58 30.78
CA GLN A 26 12.69 14.52 30.31
C GLN A 26 12.54 14.82 28.81
N SER A 27 13.62 15.31 28.16
CA SER A 27 13.70 15.46 26.70
C SER A 27 14.25 14.21 25.99
N ILE A 28 14.39 13.08 26.70
CA ILE A 28 14.62 11.79 26.05
C ILE A 28 13.35 11.49 25.26
N ALA A 29 13.48 11.71 23.96
CA ALA A 29 12.54 11.39 22.92
C ALA A 29 11.56 10.29 23.36
N ASN A 30 10.30 10.65 23.53
CA ASN A 30 9.25 9.75 23.14
C ASN A 30 9.55 9.46 21.66
N TYR A 31 10.32 8.43 21.36
CA TYR A 31 10.13 7.68 20.14
C TYR A 31 8.69 7.19 20.30
N ALA A 32 7.77 7.92 19.72
CA ALA A 32 6.41 7.50 19.61
C ALA A 32 6.50 6.16 18.88
N ASN A 33 6.41 5.06 19.63
CA ASN A 33 6.17 3.78 19.02
C ASN A 33 4.85 3.97 18.28
N ALA A 34 4.88 3.87 16.98
CA ALA A 34 3.68 3.95 16.18
C ALA A 34 2.69 2.93 16.75
N LYS A 35 1.52 3.40 17.15
CA LYS A 35 0.53 2.54 17.77
C LYS A 35 -0.24 1.73 16.73
N ILE A 36 -0.24 2.20 15.47
CA ILE A 36 -0.73 1.46 14.33
C ILE A 36 0.45 1.07 13.43
N VAL A 37 0.53 -0.20 13.06
CA VAL A 37 1.48 -0.69 12.05
C VAL A 37 0.69 -1.31 10.91
N SER A 38 0.84 -0.74 9.71
CA SER A 38 0.30 -1.31 8.48
C SER A 38 1.38 -2.09 7.72
N SER A 39 1.04 -3.23 7.17
CA SER A 39 1.96 -4.04 6.37
C SER A 39 2.41 -3.29 5.12
N VAL A 40 1.47 -2.82 4.31
CA VAL A 40 1.72 -2.12 3.05
C VAL A 40 1.34 -0.65 3.12
N LYS A 41 2.03 0.16 2.37
CA LYS A 41 1.93 1.63 2.41
C LYS A 41 0.54 2.17 2.07
N PRO A 42 -0.19 1.68 1.02
CA PRO A 42 -1.53 2.21 0.72
C PRO A 42 -2.55 1.98 1.84
N ILE A 43 -2.46 0.86 2.54
CA ILE A 43 -3.29 0.60 3.72
C ILE A 43 -2.91 1.56 4.86
N GLY A 44 -1.61 1.83 5.03
CA GLY A 44 -1.12 2.83 5.99
C GLY A 44 -1.58 4.25 5.66
N PHE A 45 -1.78 4.60 4.41
CA PHE A 45 -2.38 5.89 4.02
C PHE A 45 -3.82 6.02 4.50
N ILE A 46 -4.60 4.94 4.40
CA ILE A 46 -5.97 4.92 4.94
C ILE A 46 -5.93 4.99 6.46
N ALA A 47 -5.05 4.20 7.10
CA ALA A 47 -4.91 4.21 8.56
C ALA A 47 -4.53 5.59 9.09
N GLU A 48 -3.56 6.26 8.46
CA GLU A 48 -3.14 7.62 8.82
C GLU A 48 -4.29 8.64 8.68
N ALA A 49 -5.10 8.50 7.64
CA ALA A 49 -6.25 9.39 7.46
C ALA A 49 -7.26 9.29 8.62
N ILE A 50 -7.51 8.07 9.11
CA ILE A 50 -8.47 7.82 10.19
C ILE A 50 -7.86 8.10 11.57
N ALA A 51 -6.56 7.81 11.75
CA ALA A 51 -5.83 7.98 13.00
C ALA A 51 -5.30 9.41 13.22
N SER A 52 -5.45 10.31 12.26
CA SER A 52 -4.91 11.67 12.32
C SER A 52 -5.28 12.41 13.60
N GLY A 53 -4.29 12.85 14.39
CA GLY A 53 -4.49 13.51 15.67
C GLY A 53 -4.93 12.59 16.82
N VAL A 54 -5.06 11.29 16.57
CA VAL A 54 -5.42 10.26 17.56
C VAL A 54 -4.18 9.50 17.99
N THR A 55 -3.47 8.90 17.03
CA THR A 55 -2.27 8.09 17.26
C THR A 55 -1.41 8.07 15.99
N ASP A 56 -0.14 7.67 16.14
CA ASP A 56 0.82 7.59 15.03
C ASP A 56 0.64 6.29 14.23
N THR A 57 0.88 6.39 12.92
CA THR A 57 0.86 5.26 11.98
C THR A 57 2.27 5.02 11.44
N ASP A 58 2.68 3.76 11.33
CA ASP A 58 3.94 3.35 10.69
C ASP A 58 3.68 2.26 9.64
N ILE A 59 4.61 2.15 8.71
CA ILE A 59 4.58 1.14 7.65
C ILE A 59 5.64 0.08 7.91
N LEU A 60 5.26 -1.18 7.74
CA LEU A 60 6.18 -2.30 7.93
C LEU A 60 7.14 -2.42 6.74
N LEU A 61 6.60 -2.44 5.53
CA LEU A 61 7.40 -2.58 4.31
C LEU A 61 8.06 -1.24 3.94
N PRO A 62 9.41 -1.21 3.80
CA PRO A 62 10.09 -0.02 3.30
C PRO A 62 9.74 0.25 1.82
N ASP A 63 9.91 1.49 1.38
CA ASP A 63 9.76 1.87 -0.03
C ASP A 63 10.63 0.98 -0.93
N GLY A 64 10.06 0.49 -2.03
CA GLY A 64 10.71 -0.39 -2.98
C GLY A 64 10.69 -1.88 -2.63
N ALA A 65 10.19 -2.27 -1.45
CA ALA A 65 9.97 -3.68 -1.12
C ALA A 65 8.66 -4.19 -1.72
N SER A 66 8.66 -5.44 -2.18
CA SER A 66 7.46 -6.13 -2.65
C SER A 66 6.85 -6.95 -1.51
N PRO A 67 5.54 -6.84 -1.23
CA PRO A 67 4.87 -7.65 -0.22
C PRO A 67 4.92 -9.15 -0.51
N HIS A 68 4.98 -9.55 -1.78
CA HIS A 68 5.04 -10.95 -2.19
C HIS A 68 6.37 -11.65 -1.83
N THR A 69 7.45 -10.90 -1.62
CA THR A 69 8.80 -11.47 -1.44
C THR A 69 9.53 -10.93 -0.22
N TYR A 70 8.87 -10.12 0.60
CA TYR A 70 9.51 -9.51 1.75
C TYR A 70 9.84 -10.55 2.83
N ASN A 71 11.01 -10.39 3.44
CA ASN A 71 11.43 -11.18 4.60
C ASN A 71 11.58 -10.24 5.80
N LEU A 72 10.90 -10.58 6.91
CA LEU A 72 10.92 -9.79 8.15
C LEU A 72 12.33 -9.72 8.74
N LYS A 73 12.73 -8.51 9.12
CA LYS A 73 13.94 -8.24 9.89
C LYS A 73 13.64 -8.25 11.40
N PRO A 74 14.65 -8.42 12.27
CA PRO A 74 14.44 -8.33 13.73
C PRO A 74 13.80 -7.01 14.19
N SER A 75 14.10 -5.89 13.50
CA SER A 75 13.46 -4.58 13.73
C SER A 75 11.96 -4.60 13.44
N ASP A 76 11.55 -5.31 12.39
CA ASP A 76 10.14 -5.40 11.98
C ASP A 76 9.35 -6.22 13.00
N LEU A 77 9.96 -7.29 13.53
CA LEU A 77 9.37 -8.07 14.62
C LEU A 77 9.18 -7.25 15.89
N ALA A 78 10.14 -6.40 16.23
CA ALA A 78 10.03 -5.50 17.37
C ALA A 78 8.90 -4.47 17.15
N LYS A 79 8.80 -3.90 15.94
CA LYS A 79 7.75 -2.96 15.53
C LYS A 79 6.37 -3.61 15.66
N LEU A 80 6.15 -4.79 15.09
CA LEU A 80 4.89 -5.52 15.15
C LEU A 80 4.48 -5.85 16.59
N LYS A 81 5.41 -6.29 17.43
CA LYS A 81 5.13 -6.64 18.84
C LYS A 81 4.81 -5.43 19.70
N SER A 82 5.28 -4.23 19.36
CA SER A 82 5.00 -3.00 20.09
C SER A 82 3.77 -2.26 19.61
N ALA A 83 3.18 -2.68 18.48
CA ALA A 83 1.98 -2.06 17.93
C ALA A 83 0.74 -2.34 18.81
N GLU A 84 -0.12 -1.34 18.96
CA GLU A 84 -1.46 -1.51 19.57
C GLU A 84 -2.47 -2.04 18.55
N LEU A 85 -2.20 -1.81 17.26
CA LEU A 85 -3.00 -2.32 16.14
C LEU A 85 -2.10 -2.66 14.95
N VAL A 86 -2.19 -3.87 14.46
CA VAL A 86 -1.55 -4.33 13.21
C VAL A 86 -2.62 -4.49 12.14
N ILE A 87 -2.40 -3.91 10.96
CA ILE A 87 -3.31 -4.00 9.81
C ILE A 87 -2.55 -4.62 8.65
N TRP A 88 -3.07 -5.69 8.10
CA TRP A 88 -2.45 -6.45 7.02
C TRP A 88 -3.51 -6.98 6.04
N VAL A 89 -3.08 -7.29 4.82
CA VAL A 89 -4.01 -7.69 3.75
C VAL A 89 -4.51 -9.11 3.97
N GLY A 90 -3.60 -10.08 4.03
CA GLY A 90 -3.93 -11.49 4.20
C GLY A 90 -2.75 -12.42 3.87
N GLU A 91 -2.90 -13.70 4.19
CA GLU A 91 -1.83 -14.70 4.11
C GLU A 91 -1.26 -14.86 2.69
N ASP A 92 -2.10 -14.79 1.68
CA ASP A 92 -1.70 -14.98 0.29
C ASP A 92 -0.80 -13.82 -0.19
N MET A 93 -1.06 -12.57 0.25
CA MET A 93 -0.22 -11.40 -0.04
C MET A 93 1.06 -11.39 0.80
N GLU A 94 0.93 -11.66 2.09
CA GLU A 94 1.99 -11.46 3.08
C GLU A 94 2.31 -12.77 3.82
N ALA A 95 2.79 -13.79 3.09
CA ALA A 95 3.09 -15.12 3.62
C ALA A 95 4.07 -15.10 4.82
N PHE A 96 4.78 -14.00 5.04
CA PHE A 96 5.67 -13.80 6.19
C PHE A 96 4.94 -13.39 7.48
N MET A 97 3.66 -12.96 7.41
CA MET A 97 2.93 -12.42 8.56
C MET A 97 2.34 -13.49 9.51
N PRO A 98 1.74 -14.61 9.05
CA PRO A 98 0.97 -15.51 9.90
C PRO A 98 1.74 -16.06 11.10
N THR A 99 3.04 -16.35 10.92
CA THR A 99 3.86 -16.90 12.01
C THR A 99 4.05 -15.93 13.18
N ILE A 100 4.27 -14.64 12.88
CA ILE A 100 4.46 -13.64 13.93
C ILE A 100 3.11 -13.22 14.54
N LEU A 101 2.06 -13.15 13.74
CA LEU A 101 0.74 -12.73 14.20
C LEU A 101 0.10 -13.70 15.19
N LYS A 102 0.48 -14.99 15.19
CA LYS A 102 0.11 -15.95 16.23
C LYS A 102 0.55 -15.52 17.64
N SER A 103 1.54 -14.66 17.76
CA SER A 103 2.04 -14.12 19.04
C SER A 103 1.41 -12.77 19.42
N ILE A 104 0.54 -12.22 18.58
CA ILE A 104 -0.18 -10.95 18.79
C ILE A 104 -1.65 -11.28 19.06
N ASP A 105 -2.26 -10.62 20.04
CA ASP A 105 -3.67 -10.82 20.36
C ASP A 105 -4.55 -10.51 19.11
N ASN A 106 -5.51 -11.38 18.83
CA ASN A 106 -6.44 -11.20 17.71
C ASN A 106 -7.22 -9.88 17.76
N GLN A 107 -7.42 -9.34 18.98
CA GLN A 107 -8.04 -8.03 19.14
C GLN A 107 -7.14 -6.88 18.68
N ASN A 108 -5.85 -7.12 18.52
CA ASN A 108 -4.86 -6.11 18.14
C ASN A 108 -4.42 -6.25 16.67
N GLN A 109 -5.19 -6.97 15.87
CA GLN A 109 -4.91 -7.12 14.44
C GLN A 109 -6.20 -7.05 13.61
N ILE A 110 -6.06 -6.56 12.37
CA ILE A 110 -7.09 -6.58 11.32
C ILE A 110 -6.49 -7.27 10.11
N GLU A 111 -7.02 -8.44 9.78
CA GLU A 111 -6.76 -9.13 8.52
C GLU A 111 -7.87 -8.76 7.54
N LEU A 112 -7.52 -7.95 6.54
CA LEU A 112 -8.50 -7.31 5.67
C LEU A 112 -9.28 -8.29 4.80
N MET A 113 -8.60 -9.29 4.23
CA MET A 113 -9.24 -10.31 3.38
C MET A 113 -10.25 -11.19 4.11
N THR A 114 -10.25 -11.18 5.46
CA THR A 114 -11.22 -11.95 6.26
C THR A 114 -12.50 -11.18 6.57
N ILE A 115 -12.54 -9.87 6.33
CA ILE A 115 -13.71 -9.02 6.59
C ILE A 115 -14.86 -9.42 5.66
N PRO A 116 -16.07 -9.76 6.19
CA PRO A 116 -17.17 -10.26 5.38
C PRO A 116 -17.58 -9.30 4.25
N GLU A 117 -17.60 -8.00 4.51
CA GLU A 117 -17.96 -6.95 3.56
C GLU A 117 -16.93 -6.81 2.43
N ILE A 118 -15.65 -7.14 2.71
CA ILE A 118 -14.61 -7.20 1.70
C ILE A 118 -14.72 -8.47 0.89
N LYS A 119 -14.96 -9.63 1.52
CA LYS A 119 -15.07 -10.94 0.84
C LYS A 119 -16.07 -10.94 -0.31
N VAL A 120 -17.19 -10.25 -0.17
CA VAL A 120 -18.21 -10.17 -1.24
C VAL A 120 -17.82 -9.27 -2.42
N LEU A 121 -16.73 -8.52 -2.27
CA LEU A 121 -16.18 -7.61 -3.29
C LEU A 121 -14.88 -8.14 -3.90
N LEU A 122 -14.38 -9.30 -3.43
CA LEU A 122 -13.15 -9.88 -3.95
C LEU A 122 -13.34 -10.31 -5.41
N ARG A 123 -12.32 -9.99 -6.21
CA ARG A 123 -12.20 -10.42 -7.59
C ARG A 123 -11.37 -11.70 -7.64
N THR A 124 -11.74 -12.63 -8.50
CA THR A 124 -10.88 -13.79 -8.75
C THR A 124 -9.66 -13.38 -9.58
N SER A 125 -8.52 -14.01 -9.33
CA SER A 125 -7.29 -13.79 -10.09
C SER A 125 -7.42 -14.19 -11.57
N HIS A 126 -8.51 -14.82 -11.96
CA HIS A 126 -8.77 -15.35 -13.30
C HIS A 126 -9.80 -14.55 -14.11
N ASP A 127 -10.40 -13.49 -13.57
CA ASP A 127 -11.48 -12.72 -14.23
C ASP A 127 -11.06 -11.99 -15.53
N VAL A 128 -9.83 -12.18 -16.03
CA VAL A 128 -9.32 -11.51 -17.24
C VAL A 128 -9.22 -12.44 -18.45
N HIS A 129 -9.48 -13.74 -18.31
CA HIS A 129 -9.30 -14.71 -19.40
C HIS A 129 -10.62 -15.35 -19.89
N GLU A 130 -11.71 -14.60 -20.04
CA GLU A 130 -12.86 -15.04 -20.82
C GLU A 130 -12.74 -14.68 -22.31
N HIS A 131 -11.67 -15.04 -22.98
CA HIS A 131 -11.61 -15.24 -24.45
C HIS A 131 -10.36 -16.03 -24.79
N GLU A 132 -10.52 -17.31 -24.90
CA GLU A 132 -9.93 -18.29 -25.79
C GLU A 132 -9.67 -19.62 -25.07
N GLU A 133 -10.53 -20.59 -25.38
CA GLU A 133 -10.19 -22.01 -25.30
C GLU A 133 -8.95 -22.25 -26.20
N HIS A 134 -7.88 -22.71 -25.62
CA HIS A 134 -6.97 -23.75 -26.12
C HIS A 134 -5.56 -23.64 -25.53
N HIS A 135 -5.22 -24.72 -24.92
CA HIS A 135 -3.95 -25.32 -24.56
C HIS A 135 -3.67 -25.46 -23.06
N SER A 136 -4.24 -26.55 -22.54
CA SER A 136 -3.70 -27.29 -21.41
C SER A 136 -2.28 -27.75 -21.76
N ALA A 137 -1.28 -27.13 -21.14
CA ALA A 137 0.07 -27.65 -21.05
C ALA A 137 0.65 -27.35 -19.68
N ASP A 138 0.63 -28.38 -18.83
CA ASP A 138 1.60 -28.67 -17.77
C ASP A 138 1.90 -27.52 -16.79
N MET A 139 0.94 -27.23 -15.90
CA MET A 139 1.19 -26.44 -14.69
C MET A 139 1.83 -27.38 -13.66
N THR A 140 3.14 -27.49 -13.67
CA THR A 140 3.88 -28.04 -12.55
C THR A 140 3.72 -27.12 -11.35
N ALA A 141 3.14 -27.68 -10.29
CA ALA A 141 2.90 -27.12 -8.99
C ALA A 141 4.05 -26.23 -8.49
N GLN A 142 3.77 -24.94 -8.25
CA GLN A 142 4.33 -24.11 -7.17
C GLN A 142 3.89 -22.65 -7.20
N ASP A 143 2.81 -22.29 -7.88
CA ASP A 143 2.21 -20.94 -7.76
C ASP A 143 1.03 -21.00 -6.78
N HIS A 144 1.31 -20.89 -5.49
CA HIS A 144 0.31 -20.60 -4.46
C HIS A 144 -0.04 -19.10 -4.52
N HIS A 145 -0.70 -18.69 -5.61
CA HIS A 145 -1.45 -17.45 -5.59
C HIS A 145 -2.87 -17.81 -5.14
N GLY A 146 -3.41 -17.00 -4.20
CA GLY A 146 -4.74 -17.14 -3.70
C GLY A 146 -5.77 -17.11 -4.84
N GLU A 147 -6.95 -17.65 -4.57
CA GLU A 147 -8.09 -17.63 -5.50
C GLU A 147 -8.48 -16.20 -5.91
N TYR A 148 -8.11 -15.19 -5.09
CA TYR A 148 -8.55 -13.82 -5.23
C TYR A 148 -7.39 -12.85 -5.47
N ASP A 149 -7.69 -11.73 -6.16
CA ASP A 149 -6.78 -10.57 -6.28
C ASP A 149 -6.67 -9.85 -4.93
N GLU A 150 -5.47 -9.83 -4.38
CA GLU A 150 -5.17 -9.29 -3.05
C GLU A 150 -4.89 -7.78 -3.05
N HIS A 151 -4.84 -7.13 -4.22
CA HIS A 151 -4.56 -5.70 -4.35
C HIS A 151 -5.79 -4.82 -4.03
N ILE A 152 -6.47 -5.18 -2.96
CA ILE A 152 -7.77 -4.64 -2.54
C ILE A 152 -7.75 -3.12 -2.27
N TRP A 153 -6.58 -2.56 -1.92
CA TRP A 153 -6.42 -1.11 -1.69
C TRP A 153 -6.57 -0.26 -2.95
N LEU A 154 -6.57 -0.88 -4.12
CA LEU A 154 -6.83 -0.22 -5.40
C LEU A 154 -8.32 -0.04 -5.70
N SER A 155 -9.19 -0.59 -4.84
CA SER A 155 -10.64 -0.38 -4.89
C SER A 155 -11.07 0.75 -3.95
N PRO A 156 -11.55 1.90 -4.45
CA PRO A 156 -12.13 2.94 -3.58
C PRO A 156 -13.29 2.43 -2.71
N ASN A 157 -14.08 1.47 -3.20
CA ASN A 157 -15.18 0.88 -2.42
C ASN A 157 -14.65 0.07 -1.24
N ILE A 158 -13.62 -0.77 -1.46
CA ILE A 158 -13.01 -1.53 -0.38
C ILE A 158 -12.25 -0.61 0.58
N ALA A 159 -11.62 0.46 0.09
CA ALA A 159 -10.96 1.46 0.93
C ALA A 159 -11.92 2.10 1.96
N LYS A 160 -13.20 2.31 1.61
CA LYS A 160 -14.22 2.79 2.56
C LYS A 160 -14.49 1.77 3.68
N ILE A 161 -14.53 0.47 3.33
CA ILE A 161 -14.72 -0.61 4.31
C ILE A 161 -13.48 -0.73 5.21
N ILE A 162 -12.29 -0.65 4.66
CA ILE A 162 -11.05 -0.63 5.42
C ILE A 162 -11.04 0.56 6.40
N ALA A 163 -11.39 1.77 5.93
CA ALA A 163 -11.48 2.95 6.76
C ALA A 163 -12.49 2.79 7.91
N GLN A 164 -13.66 2.20 7.64
CA GLN A 164 -14.65 1.90 8.66
C GLN A 164 -14.13 0.89 9.69
N SER A 165 -13.46 -0.18 9.24
CA SER A 165 -12.90 -1.19 10.16
C SER A 165 -11.81 -0.63 11.07
N ILE A 166 -10.99 0.29 10.53
CA ILE A 166 -9.98 1.01 11.33
C ILE A 166 -10.67 1.95 12.32
N HIS A 167 -11.67 2.71 11.89
CA HIS A 167 -12.47 3.59 12.75
C HIS A 167 -13.05 2.83 13.94
N ASP A 168 -13.75 1.71 13.70
CA ASP A 168 -14.41 0.92 14.74
C ASP A 168 -13.40 0.39 15.77
N ARG A 169 -12.20 0.05 15.31
CA ARG A 169 -11.12 -0.35 16.22
C ARG A 169 -10.58 0.85 17.01
N LEU A 170 -10.38 2.01 16.38
CA LEU A 170 -9.83 3.18 17.04
C LEU A 170 -10.78 3.75 18.12
N ILE A 171 -12.08 3.78 17.89
CA ILE A 171 -13.03 4.22 18.91
C ILE A 171 -13.07 3.28 20.13
N THR A 172 -12.73 1.99 19.92
CA THR A 172 -12.58 1.01 21.01
C THR A 172 -11.27 1.24 21.79
N LEU A 173 -10.16 1.51 21.09
CA LEU A 173 -8.84 1.76 21.70
C LEU A 173 -8.75 3.14 22.36
N TYR A 174 -9.40 4.15 21.77
CA TYR A 174 -9.33 5.55 22.17
C TYR A 174 -10.73 6.18 22.30
N PRO A 175 -11.57 5.73 23.27
CA PRO A 175 -12.95 6.19 23.40
C PRO A 175 -13.08 7.69 23.68
N ASP A 176 -12.07 8.29 24.29
CA ASP A 176 -11.98 9.74 24.52
C ASP A 176 -11.71 10.55 23.25
N LYS A 177 -11.29 9.91 22.17
CA LYS A 177 -11.04 10.51 20.85
C LYS A 177 -12.11 10.16 19.81
N SER A 178 -13.18 9.48 20.20
CA SER A 178 -14.22 8.99 19.26
C SER A 178 -14.74 10.06 18.33
N VAL A 179 -15.04 11.26 18.84
CA VAL A 179 -15.54 12.38 18.00
C VAL A 179 -14.54 12.78 16.89
N LEU A 180 -13.24 12.75 17.19
CA LEU A 180 -12.21 13.06 16.20
C LEU A 180 -12.08 11.93 15.17
N VAL A 181 -12.19 10.68 15.61
CA VAL A 181 -12.16 9.51 14.72
C VAL A 181 -13.37 9.51 13.78
N ASP A 182 -14.58 9.83 14.29
CA ASP A 182 -15.81 10.00 13.51
C ASP A 182 -15.64 11.08 12.41
N GLU A 183 -15.06 12.22 12.78
CA GLU A 183 -14.83 13.32 11.84
C GLU A 183 -13.80 12.94 10.79
N ASN A 184 -12.71 12.26 11.16
CA ASN A 184 -11.69 11.78 10.22
C ASN A 184 -12.30 10.81 9.20
N LEU A 185 -13.13 9.87 9.62
CA LEU A 185 -13.82 8.94 8.72
C LEU A 185 -14.77 9.68 7.76
N ARG A 186 -15.54 10.63 8.28
CA ARG A 186 -16.44 11.46 7.47
C ARG A 186 -15.67 12.22 6.38
N GLU A 187 -14.59 12.91 6.76
CA GLU A 187 -13.75 13.65 5.83
C GLU A 187 -13.09 12.74 4.79
N PHE A 188 -12.57 11.59 5.20
CA PHE A 188 -12.00 10.60 4.30
C PHE A 188 -13.02 10.18 3.24
N ASN A 189 -14.24 9.83 3.65
CA ASN A 189 -15.29 9.38 2.73
C ASN A 189 -15.74 10.46 1.76
N VAL A 190 -15.89 11.72 2.21
CA VAL A 190 -16.23 12.86 1.36
C VAL A 190 -15.14 13.08 0.32
N LYS A 191 -13.89 13.16 0.75
CA LYS A 191 -12.74 13.40 -0.12
C LYS A 191 -12.55 12.27 -1.13
N LEU A 192 -12.71 11.02 -0.70
CA LEU A 192 -12.61 9.87 -1.59
C LEU A 192 -13.68 9.93 -2.69
N ALA A 193 -14.92 10.29 -2.36
CA ALA A 193 -16.00 10.44 -3.35
C ALA A 193 -15.70 11.54 -4.38
N GLU A 194 -15.17 12.68 -3.95
CA GLU A 194 -14.74 13.76 -4.85
C GLU A 194 -13.62 13.31 -5.80
N ILE A 195 -12.63 12.58 -5.26
CA ILE A 195 -11.49 12.09 -6.04
C ILE A 195 -11.92 11.01 -7.03
N GLU A 196 -12.81 10.10 -6.66
CA GLU A 196 -13.38 9.11 -7.58
C GLU A 196 -14.02 9.79 -8.80
N GLN A 197 -14.79 10.85 -8.59
CA GLN A 197 -15.42 11.60 -9.69
C GLN A 197 -14.37 12.30 -10.57
N ASN A 198 -13.32 12.86 -9.97
CA ASN A 198 -12.24 13.51 -10.70
C ASN A 198 -11.47 12.50 -11.55
N ILE A 199 -11.11 11.34 -10.98
CA ILE A 199 -10.42 10.26 -11.68
C ILE A 199 -11.28 9.76 -12.86
N ALA A 200 -12.56 9.49 -12.65
CA ALA A 200 -13.47 9.03 -13.69
C ALA A 200 -13.52 10.00 -14.88
N LYS A 201 -13.60 11.32 -14.60
CA LYS A 201 -13.57 12.37 -15.64
C LYS A 201 -12.25 12.39 -16.41
N LYS A 202 -11.13 12.23 -15.73
CA LYS A 202 -9.79 12.24 -16.36
C LYS A 202 -9.55 11.01 -17.22
N LEU A 203 -9.97 9.84 -16.78
CA LEU A 203 -9.69 8.58 -17.46
C LEU A 203 -10.63 8.28 -18.64
N ILE A 204 -11.74 9.02 -18.79
CA ILE A 204 -12.71 8.80 -19.87
C ILE A 204 -12.08 8.85 -21.27
N THR A 205 -11.04 9.67 -21.45
CA THR A 205 -10.34 9.85 -22.74
C THR A 205 -9.48 8.66 -23.12
N VAL A 206 -9.11 7.82 -22.15
CA VAL A 206 -8.16 6.71 -22.33
C VAL A 206 -8.76 5.32 -22.09
N GLN A 207 -10.04 5.23 -21.74
CA GLN A 207 -10.72 3.95 -21.45
C GLN A 207 -10.60 2.91 -22.57
N ASN A 208 -10.56 3.35 -23.83
CA ASN A 208 -10.42 2.48 -25.00
C ASN A 208 -8.98 2.28 -25.48
N ARG A 209 -7.98 2.79 -24.74
CA ARG A 209 -6.57 2.61 -25.06
C ARG A 209 -6.07 1.30 -24.46
N GLY A 210 -5.70 0.35 -25.31
CA GLY A 210 -5.18 -0.94 -24.88
C GLY A 210 -3.78 -0.83 -24.30
N TYR A 211 -3.53 -1.52 -23.18
CA TYR A 211 -2.23 -1.57 -22.53
C TYR A 211 -1.98 -2.89 -21.84
N PHE A 212 -0.72 -3.17 -21.57
CA PHE A 212 -0.29 -4.29 -20.74
C PHE A 212 0.35 -3.77 -19.45
N VAL A 213 0.27 -4.56 -18.40
CA VAL A 213 0.98 -4.34 -17.14
C VAL A 213 1.98 -5.46 -16.90
N PHE A 214 3.08 -5.16 -16.21
CA PHE A 214 4.04 -6.20 -15.86
C PHE A 214 3.45 -7.20 -14.86
N HIS A 215 2.78 -6.68 -13.83
CA HIS A 215 2.19 -7.44 -12.74
C HIS A 215 0.67 -7.27 -12.71
N ASP A 216 -0.05 -8.35 -12.45
CA ASP A 216 -1.53 -8.33 -12.35
C ASP A 216 -2.00 -7.80 -10.99
N ALA A 217 -1.94 -6.48 -10.83
CA ALA A 217 -2.28 -5.81 -9.57
C ALA A 217 -3.47 -4.85 -9.68
N TYR A 218 -3.87 -4.45 -10.88
CA TYR A 218 -4.70 -3.25 -11.09
C TYR A 218 -6.18 -3.54 -11.30
N GLY A 219 -6.61 -4.80 -11.22
CA GLY A 219 -7.95 -5.26 -11.57
C GLY A 219 -9.10 -4.48 -10.91
N TYR A 220 -8.96 -4.13 -9.63
CA TYR A 220 -9.97 -3.31 -8.92
C TYR A 220 -10.08 -1.89 -9.46
N PHE A 221 -8.94 -1.24 -9.73
CA PHE A 221 -8.90 0.13 -10.25
C PHE A 221 -9.44 0.17 -11.69
N GLU A 222 -9.04 -0.78 -12.50
CA GLU A 222 -9.47 -0.94 -13.89
C GLU A 222 -10.99 -1.13 -13.99
N ALA A 223 -11.53 -2.05 -13.20
CA ALA A 223 -12.97 -2.28 -13.16
C ALA A 223 -13.76 -1.05 -12.68
N ARG A 224 -13.22 -0.32 -11.68
CA ARG A 224 -13.90 0.88 -11.15
C ARG A 224 -13.98 2.00 -12.15
N PHE A 225 -12.95 2.17 -12.99
CA PHE A 225 -12.85 3.30 -13.92
C PHE A 225 -13.02 2.93 -15.40
N GLY A 226 -13.36 1.67 -15.69
CA GLY A 226 -13.66 1.21 -17.05
C GLY A 226 -12.45 1.18 -17.98
N LEU A 227 -11.26 0.90 -17.44
CA LEU A 227 -10.03 0.80 -18.22
C LEU A 227 -9.93 -0.55 -18.93
N LYS A 228 -9.33 -0.57 -20.11
CA LYS A 228 -9.20 -1.77 -20.94
C LYS A 228 -7.78 -2.28 -20.96
N ARG A 229 -7.39 -3.07 -19.97
CA ARG A 229 -6.16 -3.85 -19.99
C ARG A 229 -6.28 -4.99 -21.01
N LEU A 230 -5.21 -5.21 -21.79
CA LEU A 230 -5.12 -6.31 -22.73
C LEU A 230 -4.53 -7.57 -22.09
N GLY A 231 -3.66 -7.42 -21.10
CA GLY A 231 -3.06 -8.53 -20.39
C GLY A 231 -2.01 -8.12 -19.35
N SER A 232 -1.47 -9.12 -18.66
CA SER A 232 -0.36 -8.99 -17.73
C SER A 232 0.74 -10.01 -18.04
N PHE A 233 1.99 -9.66 -17.72
CA PHE A 233 3.12 -10.53 -18.02
C PHE A 233 3.37 -11.56 -16.92
N THR A 234 3.02 -11.24 -15.71
CA THR A 234 3.14 -12.15 -14.57
C THR A 234 2.04 -11.90 -13.55
N ILE A 235 1.64 -12.94 -12.88
CA ILE A 235 0.84 -12.88 -11.66
C ILE A 235 1.78 -12.67 -10.46
N ASN A 236 2.94 -13.35 -10.46
CA ASN A 236 3.94 -13.20 -9.42
C ASN A 236 5.17 -12.46 -9.95
N PRO A 237 5.38 -11.21 -9.54
CA PRO A 237 6.50 -10.40 -10.04
C PRO A 237 7.88 -10.87 -9.56
N ALA A 238 7.94 -11.79 -8.60
CA ALA A 238 9.19 -12.43 -8.16
C ALA A 238 9.72 -13.44 -9.17
N VAL A 239 8.85 -13.95 -10.07
CA VAL A 239 9.20 -14.96 -11.07
C VAL A 239 9.40 -14.28 -12.42
N GLN A 240 10.63 -14.32 -12.94
CA GLN A 240 10.90 -13.79 -14.28
C GLN A 240 10.28 -14.68 -15.35
N PRO A 241 9.59 -14.12 -16.35
CA PRO A 241 9.02 -14.90 -17.44
C PRO A 241 10.12 -15.60 -18.26
N GLY A 242 9.92 -16.87 -18.56
CA GLY A 242 10.81 -17.63 -19.44
C GLY A 242 10.79 -17.10 -20.88
N VAL A 243 11.79 -17.49 -21.68
CA VAL A 243 12.01 -17.01 -23.06
C VAL A 243 10.79 -17.21 -23.96
N GLN A 244 10.09 -18.34 -23.83
CA GLN A 244 8.88 -18.65 -24.62
C GLN A 244 7.76 -17.66 -24.27
N LYS A 245 7.54 -17.36 -22.98
CA LYS A 245 6.52 -16.39 -22.54
C LYS A 245 6.87 -14.98 -23.02
N VAL A 246 8.15 -14.58 -22.94
CA VAL A 246 8.61 -13.30 -23.47
C VAL A 246 8.29 -13.17 -24.97
N TYR A 247 8.53 -14.23 -25.75
CA TYR A 247 8.23 -14.23 -27.19
C TYR A 247 6.72 -14.13 -27.45
N ALA A 248 5.89 -14.91 -26.73
CA ALA A 248 4.43 -14.85 -26.85
C ALA A 248 3.91 -13.43 -26.56
N ILE A 249 4.37 -12.80 -25.47
CA ILE A 249 4.01 -11.43 -25.10
C ILE A 249 4.41 -10.44 -26.21
N GLN A 250 5.59 -10.59 -26.83
CA GLN A 250 6.00 -9.73 -27.96
C GLN A 250 5.04 -9.85 -29.15
N GLN A 251 4.52 -11.05 -29.42
CA GLN A 251 3.53 -11.23 -30.49
C GLN A 251 2.20 -10.56 -30.10
N GLU A 252 1.72 -10.76 -28.88
CA GLU A 252 0.50 -10.12 -28.38
C GLU A 252 0.59 -8.58 -28.44
N LEU A 253 1.73 -7.99 -28.06
CA LEU A 253 1.94 -6.56 -28.15
C LEU A 253 1.79 -6.04 -29.60
N LYS A 254 2.28 -6.79 -30.57
CA LYS A 254 2.17 -6.44 -32.00
C LYS A 254 0.74 -6.63 -32.54
N GLU A 255 0.07 -7.71 -32.15
CA GLU A 255 -1.26 -8.07 -32.67
C GLU A 255 -2.37 -7.20 -32.07
N HIS A 256 -2.31 -6.90 -30.78
CA HIS A 256 -3.39 -6.22 -30.05
C HIS A 256 -3.30 -4.69 -30.08
N LYS A 257 -2.34 -4.10 -30.78
CA LYS A 257 -2.16 -2.63 -30.88
C LYS A 257 -2.10 -1.95 -29.53
N ALA A 258 -1.38 -2.54 -28.58
CA ALA A 258 -1.12 -1.91 -27.30
C ALA A 258 -0.41 -0.57 -27.50
N VAL A 259 -0.83 0.45 -26.78
CA VAL A 259 -0.17 1.76 -26.82
C VAL A 259 0.87 1.92 -25.72
N CYS A 260 0.71 1.18 -24.61
CA CYS A 260 1.60 1.23 -23.45
C CYS A 260 1.85 -0.14 -22.85
N VAL A 261 3.03 -0.30 -22.26
CA VAL A 261 3.38 -1.34 -21.30
C VAL A 261 3.83 -0.65 -20.02
N PHE A 262 3.24 -1.03 -18.90
CA PHE A 262 3.58 -0.46 -17.60
C PHE A 262 4.47 -1.41 -16.79
N HIS A 263 5.53 -0.86 -16.24
CA HIS A 263 6.36 -1.51 -15.22
C HIS A 263 6.10 -0.90 -13.84
N GLU A 264 6.62 -1.55 -12.80
CA GLU A 264 6.55 -1.06 -11.43
C GLU A 264 7.95 -0.69 -10.92
N PRO A 265 8.08 0.33 -10.05
CA PRO A 265 9.39 0.78 -9.55
C PRO A 265 10.13 -0.27 -8.70
N GLN A 266 9.43 -1.31 -8.21
CA GLN A 266 10.01 -2.41 -7.45
C GLN A 266 10.81 -3.39 -8.31
N PHE A 267 10.63 -3.37 -9.65
CA PHE A 267 11.22 -4.33 -10.58
C PHE A 267 12.10 -3.66 -11.62
N SER A 268 13.09 -4.42 -12.10
CA SER A 268 14.00 -3.92 -13.13
C SER A 268 13.25 -3.69 -14.46
N PRO A 269 13.36 -2.50 -15.08
CA PRO A 269 12.72 -2.22 -16.36
C PRO A 269 13.35 -2.99 -17.53
N ALA A 270 14.52 -3.61 -17.36
CA ALA A 270 15.26 -4.25 -18.44
C ALA A 270 14.50 -5.36 -19.18
N VAL A 271 13.57 -6.05 -18.48
CA VAL A 271 12.71 -7.07 -19.11
C VAL A 271 11.70 -6.39 -20.04
N ILE A 272 11.09 -5.30 -19.57
CA ILE A 272 10.09 -4.54 -20.32
C ILE A 272 10.74 -3.88 -21.54
N GLU A 273 11.93 -3.30 -21.40
CA GLU A 273 12.68 -2.70 -22.51
C GLU A 273 12.93 -3.71 -23.64
N LYS A 274 13.29 -4.94 -23.29
CA LYS A 274 13.45 -6.03 -24.27
C LYS A 274 12.12 -6.47 -24.90
N LEU A 275 11.01 -6.41 -24.15
CA LEU A 275 9.70 -6.80 -24.65
C LEU A 275 9.16 -5.83 -25.70
N VAL A 276 9.41 -4.53 -25.54
CA VAL A 276 8.93 -3.51 -26.48
C VAL A 276 9.93 -3.21 -27.60
N ASP A 277 11.12 -3.80 -27.59
CA ASP A 277 12.14 -3.58 -28.61
C ASP A 277 11.62 -3.95 -30.01
N GLY A 278 11.77 -3.02 -30.93
CA GLY A 278 11.25 -3.14 -32.30
C GLY A 278 9.72 -2.99 -32.41
N THR A 279 9.07 -2.38 -31.44
CA THR A 279 7.63 -2.00 -31.47
C THR A 279 7.47 -0.49 -31.26
N ASP A 280 6.29 0.06 -31.57
CA ASP A 280 5.91 1.45 -31.27
C ASP A 280 5.26 1.60 -29.88
N VAL A 281 5.30 0.56 -29.05
CA VAL A 281 4.69 0.55 -27.72
C VAL A 281 5.51 1.37 -26.73
N ARG A 282 4.88 2.28 -26.02
CA ARG A 282 5.53 3.12 -25.02
C ARG A 282 5.67 2.38 -23.68
N ILE A 283 6.72 2.73 -22.95
CA ILE A 283 6.92 2.26 -21.56
C ILE A 283 6.42 3.35 -20.63
N GLY A 284 5.57 2.95 -19.67
CA GLY A 284 5.11 3.77 -18.55
C GLY A 284 5.46 3.13 -17.21
N GLU A 285 5.36 3.90 -16.14
CA GLU A 285 5.47 3.41 -14.77
C GLU A 285 4.11 3.46 -14.09
N LEU A 286 3.71 2.37 -13.42
CA LEU A 286 2.60 2.35 -12.46
C LEU A 286 3.12 1.90 -11.10
N ASN A 287 2.74 2.62 -10.05
CA ASN A 287 3.21 2.36 -8.70
C ASN A 287 2.05 1.97 -7.78
N PRO A 288 1.76 0.68 -7.62
CA PRO A 288 0.61 0.20 -6.85
C PRO A 288 0.82 0.33 -5.33
N LEU A 289 2.05 0.59 -4.88
CA LEU A 289 2.41 0.72 -3.46
C LEU A 289 2.63 2.16 -2.99
N GLY A 290 2.48 3.17 -3.88
CA GLY A 290 2.59 4.57 -3.50
C GLY A 290 3.98 4.99 -3.01
N THR A 291 5.04 4.35 -3.51
CA THR A 291 6.44 4.69 -3.18
C THR A 291 6.70 6.18 -3.38
N GLY A 292 7.41 6.80 -2.43
CA GLY A 292 7.73 8.24 -2.46
C GLY A 292 6.60 9.17 -2.00
N ILE A 293 5.41 8.65 -1.65
CA ILE A 293 4.35 9.45 -1.02
C ILE A 293 4.56 9.42 0.50
N ALA A 294 4.64 10.57 1.14
CA ALA A 294 4.74 10.67 2.60
C ALA A 294 3.40 10.35 3.27
N LEU A 295 3.45 9.75 4.47
CA LEU A 295 2.27 9.57 5.30
C LEU A 295 1.64 10.93 5.63
N SER A 296 0.35 11.05 5.39
CA SER A 296 -0.47 12.21 5.75
C SER A 296 -1.94 11.87 5.63
N LYS A 297 -2.80 12.70 6.21
CA LYS A 297 -4.26 12.57 6.10
C LYS A 297 -4.76 12.47 4.65
N ASP A 298 -4.01 13.04 3.70
CA ASP A 298 -4.35 13.10 2.28
C ASP A 298 -3.62 12.09 1.41
N ALA A 299 -2.75 11.26 2.01
CA ALA A 299 -1.84 10.40 1.28
C ALA A 299 -2.55 9.38 0.36
N TYR A 300 -3.67 8.80 0.81
CA TYR A 300 -4.44 7.87 -0.02
C TYR A 300 -5.03 8.55 -1.26
N SER A 301 -5.52 9.77 -1.11
CA SER A 301 -6.01 10.59 -2.19
C SER A 301 -4.91 10.95 -3.20
N GLN A 302 -3.74 11.33 -2.70
CA GLN A 302 -2.57 11.62 -3.52
C GLN A 302 -2.10 10.37 -4.27
N PHE A 303 -2.16 9.22 -3.62
CA PHE A 303 -1.82 7.93 -4.23
C PHE A 303 -2.71 7.61 -5.44
N LEU A 304 -4.04 7.68 -5.30
CA LEU A 304 -4.97 7.41 -6.40
C LEU A 304 -4.80 8.41 -7.56
N LEU A 305 -4.59 9.70 -7.24
CA LEU A 305 -4.35 10.73 -8.25
C LEU A 305 -3.01 10.54 -8.97
N LYS A 306 -1.96 10.12 -8.26
CA LYS A 306 -0.65 9.82 -8.86
C LYS A 306 -0.74 8.62 -9.80
N LEU A 307 -1.41 7.55 -9.38
CA LEU A 307 -1.67 6.38 -10.24
C LEU A 307 -2.43 6.78 -11.51
N THR A 308 -3.45 7.62 -11.36
CA THR A 308 -4.21 8.18 -12.49
C THR A 308 -3.32 8.96 -13.43
N GLN A 309 -2.44 9.81 -12.91
CA GLN A 309 -1.53 10.60 -13.75
C GLN A 309 -0.53 9.72 -14.48
N GLN A 310 0.02 8.69 -13.82
CA GLN A 310 0.92 7.72 -14.45
C GLN A 310 0.26 7.00 -15.63
N LEU A 311 -1.03 6.62 -15.50
CA LEU A 311 -1.80 6.05 -16.63
C LEU A 311 -1.93 7.05 -17.78
N LEU A 312 -2.32 8.30 -17.49
CA LEU A 312 -2.50 9.34 -18.50
C LEU A 312 -1.19 9.69 -19.22
N ASP A 313 -0.08 9.77 -18.48
CA ASP A 313 1.23 10.13 -19.05
C ASP A 313 1.68 9.18 -20.15
N CYS A 314 1.21 7.94 -20.13
CA CYS A 314 1.49 6.97 -21.17
C CYS A 314 0.31 6.83 -22.17
N LEU A 315 -0.92 6.71 -21.69
CA LEU A 315 -2.07 6.40 -22.55
C LEU A 315 -2.56 7.59 -23.37
N ASP A 316 -2.44 8.84 -22.88
CA ASP A 316 -3.03 10.05 -23.51
C ASP A 316 -2.09 10.74 -24.53
N ARG A 317 -0.85 10.28 -24.70
CA ARG A 317 0.04 10.82 -25.73
C ARG A 317 -0.40 10.38 -27.12
N ASN A 318 -0.72 11.35 -27.98
CA ASN A 318 -0.95 11.18 -29.42
C ASN A 318 0.35 10.95 -30.17
#